data_ee8677782667add9b719fbf233a7b88c
#
_entry.id   ee8677782667add9b719fbf233a7b88c
#
_cell.length_a   1.000
_cell.length_b   1.000
_cell.length_c   1.000
_cell.angle_alpha   90.00
_cell.angle_beta   90.00
_cell.angle_gamma   90.00
#
_symmetry.space_group_name_H-M   'P 1'
#
loop_
_entity.id
_entity.type
_entity.pdbx_description
1 polymer ?
#
loop_
_entity_poly.entity_id
_entity_poly.type
_entity_poly.pdbx_seq_one_letter_code
_entity_poly.pdbx_strand_id
1 'polypeptide(L)'
;MNGNRIIKISLSCSHLNGHRETITVDCLIWAIGRAANTSCFGLEKTGVKLTEKGTIYSDEFENTSVPGIYALGDVTGKLDLTPVAVKAGRQLSERLFNNNSCTFWHLI
;
A
#
# COMPACT_ATOMS: atom_id res chain seq x y z
N MET A 1 -16.88 41.50 10.17
CA MET A 1 -15.41 41.42 10.36
C MET A 1 -15.04 39.98 10.47
N ASN A 2 -14.71 39.35 9.33
CA ASN A 2 -14.28 37.94 9.29
C ASN A 2 -12.77 37.90 9.53
N GLY A 3 -12.36 37.67 10.77
CA GLY A 3 -10.98 37.45 11.10
C GLY A 3 -10.52 36.10 10.53
N ASN A 4 -9.77 36.12 9.45
CA ASN A 4 -9.03 34.95 8.97
C ASN A 4 -8.10 34.47 10.06
N ARG A 5 -8.44 33.37 10.70
CA ARG A 5 -7.59 32.70 11.66
C ARG A 5 -6.48 32.00 10.88
N ILE A 6 -5.33 32.64 10.74
CA ILE A 6 -4.13 32.01 10.18
C ILE A 6 -3.64 31.02 11.22
N ILE A 7 -3.82 29.73 10.95
CA ILE A 7 -3.26 28.65 11.77
C ILE A 7 -1.82 28.47 11.29
N LYS A 8 -0.85 28.93 12.08
CA LYS A 8 0.57 28.64 11.82
C LYS A 8 0.93 27.29 12.45
N ILE A 9 1.50 26.41 11.67
CA ILE A 9 1.98 25.09 12.09
C ILE A 9 3.48 25.22 12.36
N SER A 10 3.90 24.98 13.59
CA SER A 10 5.32 24.96 13.97
C SER A 10 5.79 23.50 14.04
N LEU A 11 6.74 23.16 13.19
CA LEU A 11 7.37 21.83 13.12
C LEU A 11 8.73 21.88 13.76
N SER A 12 8.97 21.02 14.75
CA SER A 12 10.30 20.82 15.34
C SER A 12 10.87 19.51 14.85
N CYS A 13 11.95 19.56 14.09
CA CYS A 13 12.68 18.41 13.56
C CYS A 13 13.99 18.20 14.33
N SER A 14 14.27 16.96 14.76
CA SER A 14 15.58 16.62 15.34
C SER A 14 16.38 15.84 14.34
N HIS A 15 17.55 16.36 13.97
CA HIS A 15 18.52 15.64 13.15
C HIS A 15 19.26 14.58 13.98
N LEU A 16 19.83 13.58 13.31
CA LEU A 16 20.67 12.53 13.93
C LEU A 16 21.81 13.07 14.79
N ASN A 17 22.23 14.33 14.56
CA ASN A 17 23.28 15.05 15.30
C ASN A 17 22.75 15.80 16.55
N GLY A 18 21.48 15.58 16.93
CA GLY A 18 20.88 16.27 18.08
C GLY A 18 20.51 17.73 17.83
N HIS A 19 20.71 18.25 16.63
CA HIS A 19 20.31 19.60 16.27
C HIS A 19 18.79 19.67 16.08
N ARG A 20 18.14 20.64 16.73
CA ARG A 20 16.71 20.89 16.62
C ARG A 20 16.48 22.11 15.75
N GLU A 21 15.71 21.93 14.70
CA GLU A 21 15.28 23.01 13.83
C GLU A 21 13.77 23.19 13.91
N THR A 22 13.31 24.43 13.98
CA THR A 22 11.90 24.75 14.02
C THR A 22 11.53 25.58 12.81
N ILE A 23 10.61 25.06 11.99
CA ILE A 23 10.13 25.73 10.77
C ILE A 23 8.65 26.07 10.99
N THR A 24 8.26 27.30 10.69
CA THR A 24 6.87 27.73 10.73
C THR A 24 6.31 27.83 9.32
N VAL A 25 5.21 27.13 9.06
CA VAL A 25 4.58 27.00 7.75
C VAL A 25 3.07 27.23 7.84
N ASP A 26 2.45 27.63 6.74
CA ASP A 26 0.99 27.80 6.65
C ASP A 26 0.27 26.48 6.34
N CYS A 27 0.98 25.51 5.77
CA CYS A 27 0.46 24.18 5.44
C CYS A 27 1.54 23.11 5.61
N LEU A 28 1.15 21.95 6.09
CA LEU A 28 1.99 20.76 6.19
C LEU A 28 1.35 19.62 5.40
N ILE A 29 2.12 19.04 4.48
CA ILE A 29 1.74 17.81 3.80
C ILE A 29 2.51 16.66 4.45
N TRP A 30 1.76 15.76 5.12
CA TRP A 30 2.31 14.58 5.78
C TRP A 30 2.23 13.37 4.84
N ALA A 31 3.31 13.11 4.09
CA ALA A 31 3.38 12.09 3.06
C ALA A 31 4.52 11.10 3.32
N ILE A 32 4.57 10.52 4.53
CA ILE A 32 5.69 9.71 5.03
C ILE A 32 5.60 8.21 4.75
N GLY A 33 4.64 7.78 3.96
CA GLY A 33 4.46 6.38 3.59
C GLY A 33 3.02 5.90 3.73
N ARG A 34 2.84 4.60 3.51
CA ARG A 34 1.55 3.90 3.53
C ARG A 34 1.71 2.58 4.25
N ALA A 35 0.64 2.14 4.90
CA ALA A 35 0.51 0.79 5.44
C ALA A 35 -0.65 0.07 4.76
N ALA A 36 -0.51 -1.24 4.55
CA ALA A 36 -1.60 -2.04 4.02
C ALA A 36 -2.78 -2.06 5.02
N ASN A 37 -3.99 -1.79 4.52
CA ASN A 37 -5.19 -1.86 5.34
C ASN A 37 -5.73 -3.29 5.32
N THR A 38 -5.17 -4.17 6.16
CA THR A 38 -5.49 -5.60 6.25
C THR A 38 -6.22 -5.98 7.53
N SER A 39 -6.61 -5.00 8.34
CA SER A 39 -7.29 -5.21 9.63
C SER A 39 -8.76 -4.82 9.59
N CYS A 40 -9.53 -5.34 10.55
CA CYS A 40 -10.94 -4.96 10.82
C CYS A 40 -11.98 -5.34 9.77
N PHE A 41 -11.67 -6.24 8.81
CA PHE A 41 -12.68 -6.75 7.85
C PHE A 41 -12.77 -8.29 7.80
N GLY A 42 -12.21 -8.96 8.80
CA GLY A 42 -12.37 -10.40 8.96
C GLY A 42 -11.37 -11.26 8.17
N LEU A 43 -10.29 -10.67 7.64
CA LEU A 43 -9.26 -11.40 6.91
C LEU A 43 -8.62 -12.51 7.75
N GLU A 44 -8.50 -12.28 9.06
CA GLU A 44 -8.01 -13.25 10.04
C GLU A 44 -8.83 -14.55 10.10
N LYS A 45 -10.11 -14.50 9.71
CA LYS A 45 -11.00 -15.67 9.67
C LYS A 45 -10.82 -16.51 8.41
N THR A 46 -10.17 -15.97 7.39
CA THR A 46 -9.98 -16.67 6.11
C THR A 46 -8.76 -17.59 6.11
N GLY A 47 -7.82 -17.43 7.03
CA GLY A 47 -6.56 -18.15 7.06
C GLY A 47 -5.50 -17.62 6.08
N VAL A 48 -5.76 -16.48 5.43
CA VAL A 48 -4.78 -15.82 4.55
C VAL A 48 -3.59 -15.35 5.36
N LYS A 49 -2.38 -15.69 4.93
CA LYS A 49 -1.14 -15.30 5.61
C LYS A 49 -0.78 -13.85 5.31
N LEU A 50 -0.42 -13.13 6.36
CA LEU A 50 0.18 -11.81 6.27
C LEU A 50 1.70 -11.90 6.41
N THR A 51 2.40 -10.95 5.80
CA THR A 51 3.84 -10.75 6.00
C THR A 51 4.09 -10.02 7.33
N GLU A 52 5.34 -9.94 7.76
CA GLU A 52 5.74 -9.17 8.94
C GLU A 52 5.36 -7.67 8.86
N LYS A 53 5.23 -7.15 7.64
CA LYS A 53 4.81 -5.76 7.37
C LYS A 53 3.29 -5.59 7.35
N GLY A 54 2.52 -6.64 7.60
CA GLY A 54 1.06 -6.62 7.55
C GLY A 54 0.46 -6.64 6.15
N THR A 55 1.26 -6.86 5.10
CA THR A 55 0.77 -7.04 3.72
C THR A 55 0.32 -8.48 3.49
N ILE A 56 -0.55 -8.72 2.50
CA ILE A 56 -0.99 -10.08 2.15
C ILE A 56 0.12 -10.76 1.35
N TYR A 57 0.52 -11.96 1.80
CA TYR A 57 1.43 -12.80 1.02
C TYR A 57 0.73 -13.29 -0.25
N SER A 58 1.36 -13.10 -1.41
CA SER A 58 0.94 -13.70 -2.68
C SER A 58 2.14 -14.11 -3.53
N ASP A 59 1.96 -15.17 -4.30
CA ASP A 59 2.96 -15.67 -5.25
C ASP A 59 3.01 -14.82 -6.53
N GLU A 60 3.77 -15.27 -7.54
CA GLU A 60 3.89 -14.62 -8.85
C GLU A 60 2.61 -14.70 -9.70
N PHE A 61 1.67 -15.57 -9.32
CA PHE A 61 0.36 -15.75 -9.94
C PHE A 61 -0.76 -15.07 -9.16
N GLU A 62 -0.42 -14.21 -8.19
CA GLU A 62 -1.35 -13.51 -7.30
C GLU A 62 -2.19 -14.45 -6.39
N ASN A 63 -1.80 -15.74 -6.25
CA ASN A 63 -2.45 -16.65 -5.32
C ASN A 63 -2.00 -16.33 -3.88
N THR A 64 -2.95 -16.35 -2.95
CA THR A 64 -2.63 -16.29 -1.52
C THR A 64 -2.34 -17.69 -0.95
N SER A 65 -2.14 -17.77 0.37
CA SER A 65 -2.01 -19.05 1.08
C SER A 65 -3.31 -19.88 1.09
N VAL A 66 -4.43 -19.32 0.66
CA VAL A 66 -5.75 -19.96 0.68
C VAL A 66 -6.27 -20.11 -0.75
N PRO A 67 -6.58 -21.34 -1.22
CA PRO A 67 -7.13 -21.55 -2.55
C PRO A 67 -8.43 -20.76 -2.78
N GLY A 68 -8.52 -20.12 -3.97
CA GLY A 68 -9.69 -19.33 -4.36
C GLY A 68 -9.66 -17.88 -3.83
N ILE A 69 -8.64 -17.51 -3.04
CA ILE A 69 -8.41 -16.12 -2.61
C ILE A 69 -7.14 -15.61 -3.27
N TYR A 70 -7.26 -14.48 -3.92
CA TYR A 70 -6.18 -13.83 -4.66
C TYR A 70 -5.89 -12.44 -4.08
N ALA A 71 -4.64 -11.99 -4.14
CA ALA A 71 -4.24 -10.66 -3.68
C ALA A 71 -3.31 -10.00 -4.69
N LEU A 72 -3.60 -8.76 -5.05
CA LEU A 72 -2.82 -7.97 -5.99
C LEU A 72 -2.79 -6.48 -5.60
N GLY A 73 -1.86 -5.73 -6.18
CA GLY A 73 -1.69 -4.31 -5.93
C GLY A 73 -1.04 -4.00 -4.58
N ASP A 74 -1.28 -2.80 -4.08
CA ASP A 74 -0.62 -2.23 -2.90
C ASP A 74 -0.74 -3.11 -1.64
N VAL A 75 -1.83 -3.86 -1.51
CA VAL A 75 -2.07 -4.74 -0.36
C VAL A 75 -1.05 -5.88 -0.24
N THR A 76 -0.37 -6.22 -1.34
CA THR A 76 0.69 -7.25 -1.35
C THR A 76 2.06 -6.68 -1.00
N GLY A 77 2.25 -5.37 -1.08
CA GLY A 77 3.52 -4.69 -0.83
C GLY A 77 4.62 -5.00 -1.86
N LYS A 78 4.26 -5.55 -3.04
CA LYS A 78 5.22 -5.86 -4.11
C LYS A 78 5.66 -4.59 -4.83
N LEU A 79 4.72 -3.88 -5.46
CA LEU A 79 4.97 -2.65 -6.20
C LEU A 79 3.74 -1.74 -6.12
N ASP A 80 3.87 -0.63 -5.38
CA ASP A 80 2.77 0.27 -5.05
C ASP A 80 2.51 1.29 -6.18
N LEU A 81 2.14 0.78 -7.36
CA LEU A 81 1.87 1.60 -8.55
C LEU A 81 0.54 1.19 -9.18
N THR A 82 -0.37 2.16 -9.36
CA THR A 82 -1.69 1.94 -9.97
C THR A 82 -1.64 1.21 -11.31
N PRO A 83 -0.79 1.56 -12.30
CA PRO A 83 -0.76 0.83 -13.57
C PRO A 83 -0.32 -0.63 -13.41
N VAL A 84 0.54 -0.92 -12.42
CA VAL A 84 0.97 -2.28 -12.09
C VAL A 84 -0.21 -3.09 -11.53
N ALA A 85 -0.95 -2.54 -10.59
CA ALA A 85 -2.13 -3.18 -10.01
C ALA A 85 -3.21 -3.46 -11.08
N VAL A 86 -3.47 -2.49 -11.97
CA VAL A 86 -4.43 -2.65 -13.08
C VAL A 86 -4.00 -3.76 -14.03
N LYS A 87 -2.72 -3.83 -14.40
CA LYS A 87 -2.20 -4.87 -15.28
C LYS A 87 -2.26 -6.25 -14.62
N ALA A 88 -1.85 -6.36 -13.36
CA ALA A 88 -1.93 -7.60 -12.58
C ALA A 88 -3.37 -8.12 -12.48
N GLY A 89 -4.35 -7.24 -12.23
CA GLY A 89 -5.77 -7.60 -12.17
C GLY A 89 -6.32 -8.11 -13.50
N ARG A 90 -5.96 -7.47 -14.61
CA ARG A 90 -6.35 -7.94 -15.94
C ARG A 90 -5.78 -9.33 -16.24
N GLN A 91 -4.50 -9.57 -15.95
CA GLN A 91 -3.87 -10.87 -16.19
C GLN A 91 -4.41 -11.96 -15.28
N LEU A 92 -4.69 -11.65 -14.01
CA LEU A 92 -5.37 -12.57 -13.11
C LEU A 92 -6.74 -12.97 -13.69
N SER A 93 -7.53 -12.01 -14.16
CA SER A 93 -8.82 -12.26 -14.80
C SER A 93 -8.70 -13.15 -16.04
N GLU A 94 -7.74 -12.86 -16.94
CA GLU A 94 -7.48 -13.68 -18.13
C GLU A 94 -7.08 -15.12 -17.75
N ARG A 95 -6.27 -15.30 -16.73
CA ARG A 95 -5.87 -16.61 -16.24
C ARG A 95 -7.05 -17.40 -15.64
N LEU A 96 -7.89 -16.75 -14.85
CA LEU A 96 -9.00 -17.42 -14.15
C LEU A 96 -10.17 -17.78 -15.09
N PHE A 97 -10.43 -16.96 -16.10
CA PHE A 97 -11.65 -17.08 -16.90
C PHE A 97 -11.40 -17.40 -18.37
N ASN A 98 -10.19 -17.13 -18.90
CA ASN A 98 -9.87 -17.34 -20.32
C ASN A 98 -8.72 -18.35 -20.55
N ASN A 99 -8.31 -19.11 -19.53
CA ASN A 99 -7.20 -20.09 -19.60
C ASN A 99 -5.87 -19.52 -20.15
N ASN A 100 -5.63 -18.23 -19.98
CA ASN A 100 -4.39 -17.59 -20.43
C ASN A 100 -3.36 -17.63 -19.29
N SER A 101 -2.31 -18.45 -19.42
CA SER A 101 -1.32 -18.72 -18.36
C SER A 101 -0.22 -17.65 -18.21
N CYS A 102 -0.33 -16.49 -18.85
CA CYS A 102 0.66 -15.43 -18.70
C CYS A 102 0.72 -14.87 -17.27
N THR A 103 1.92 -14.82 -16.70
CA THR A 103 2.21 -14.12 -15.45
C THR A 103 2.70 -12.71 -15.72
N PHE A 104 2.33 -11.78 -14.86
CA PHE A 104 2.77 -10.38 -14.93
C PHE A 104 4.29 -10.23 -14.71
N TRP A 105 4.84 -11.02 -13.78
CA TRP A 105 6.20 -10.83 -13.25
C TRP A 105 7.32 -11.26 -14.20
N HIS A 106 7.02 -11.95 -15.30
CA HIS A 106 7.99 -12.27 -16.34
C HIS A 106 8.26 -11.11 -17.32
N LEU A 107 7.60 -9.95 -17.16
CA LEU A 107 7.69 -8.81 -18.08
C LEU A 107 8.31 -7.54 -17.44
N ILE A 108 8.82 -7.65 -16.23
CA ILE A 108 9.56 -6.63 -15.48
C ILE A 108 10.94 -7.19 -15.13
#